data_9cf9ac9f4e94a204ed6e3a0c05676a71
#
_entry.id   9cf9ac9f4e94a204ed6e3a0c05676a71
#
_cell.length_a   1.000
_cell.length_b   1.000
_cell.length_c   1.000
_cell.angle_alpha   90.00
_cell.angle_beta   90.00
_cell.angle_gamma   90.00
#
_symmetry.space_group_name_H-M   'P 1'
#
loop_
_entity.id
_entity.type
_entity.pdbx_description
1 polymer ?
#
loop_
_entity_poly.entity_id
_entity_poly.type
_entity_poly.pdbx_seq_one_letter_code
_entity_poly.pdbx_strand_id
1 'polypeptide(L)'
;MKANFKNDYSVLCHPQILKALEKYSSEVNEVYGLDRHSKRAKRYIREIFGLPKAKVFFVNGGTMANMLLISYVLKPYEAIIACKSAHINVHESGAIEGSGHKIIVKEGFNGKLYPEDIKEVVDAHVDEHMVKPRLVYISNSTEIGSIYSAKELRDLYKFCKENDLYLYIDGARLGAALTSRNNDLKALELGEVCDAFSIGGAKNGLISGEALVIKDKELAKDFRFHIKNKGAMSSKGYFLGIQFAEIFKNTLYFDLARHSNEMAYKLYKGLEELNVDMLPFETNQIFVRVENRFVDKIVEDFGVEIWAKGEERTIVRFVTSFSTTIKDVDFALKFFKELN
;
A
#
# COMPACT_ATOMS: atom_id res chain seq x y z
N MET A 1 12.83 23.14 -3.69
CA MET A 1 12.42 22.24 -2.60
C MET A 1 13.53 22.21 -1.55
N LYS A 2 13.21 22.57 -0.32
CA LYS A 2 14.17 22.68 0.80
C LYS A 2 14.07 21.45 1.71
N ALA A 3 12.88 20.83 1.81
CA ALA A 3 12.63 19.53 2.42
C ALA A 3 11.66 18.75 1.54
N ASN A 4 11.75 17.41 1.54
CA ASN A 4 10.91 16.59 0.65
C ASN A 4 9.82 15.85 1.45
N PHE A 5 8.58 16.30 1.25
CA PHE A 5 7.37 15.65 1.76
C PHE A 5 6.40 15.24 0.65
N LYS A 6 6.91 15.11 -0.59
CA LYS A 6 6.07 14.80 -1.76
C LYS A 6 5.48 13.41 -1.67
N ASN A 7 6.33 12.42 -1.45
CA ASN A 7 5.93 11.01 -1.38
C ASN A 7 7.03 10.18 -0.69
N ASP A 8 6.74 8.91 -0.45
CA ASP A 8 7.62 7.96 0.20
C ASP A 8 8.48 7.11 -0.77
N TYR A 9 8.56 7.51 -2.05
CA TYR A 9 9.36 6.83 -3.09
C TYR A 9 10.23 7.77 -3.93
N SER A 10 10.50 9.00 -3.46
CA SER A 10 11.41 9.94 -4.15
C SER A 10 12.89 9.63 -3.94
N VAL A 11 13.24 8.89 -2.89
CA VAL A 11 14.61 8.44 -2.61
C VAL A 11 14.79 7.03 -3.14
N LEU A 12 15.90 6.77 -3.83
CA LEU A 12 16.14 5.52 -4.54
C LEU A 12 15.92 4.27 -3.67
N CYS A 13 16.61 4.18 -2.53
CA CYS A 13 16.43 3.10 -1.56
C CYS A 13 17.23 3.32 -0.27
N HIS A 14 17.02 2.45 0.71
CA HIS A 14 17.84 2.41 1.91
C HIS A 14 19.26 1.89 1.59
N PRO A 15 20.36 2.46 2.18
CA PRO A 15 21.73 2.08 1.87
C PRO A 15 22.07 0.59 2.01
N GLN A 16 21.43 -0.13 2.94
CA GLN A 16 21.62 -1.58 3.09
C GLN A 16 21.17 -2.37 1.86
N ILE A 17 20.17 -1.87 1.13
CA ILE A 17 19.69 -2.51 -0.11
C ILE A 17 20.74 -2.39 -1.21
N LEU A 18 21.36 -1.21 -1.38
CA LEU A 18 22.47 -1.03 -2.34
C LEU A 18 23.66 -1.95 -2.00
N LYS A 19 24.06 -2.01 -0.72
CA LYS A 19 25.14 -2.90 -0.26
C LYS A 19 24.83 -4.37 -0.52
N ALA A 20 23.57 -4.79 -0.36
CA ALA A 20 23.17 -6.17 -0.66
C ALA A 20 23.24 -6.46 -2.16
N LEU A 21 22.78 -5.54 -3.02
CA LEU A 21 22.85 -5.67 -4.47
C LEU A 21 24.31 -5.70 -4.96
N GLU A 22 25.16 -4.79 -4.46
CA GLU A 22 26.59 -4.76 -4.76
C GLU A 22 27.26 -6.10 -4.39
N LYS A 23 27.02 -6.58 -3.17
CA LYS A 23 27.57 -7.85 -2.65
C LYS A 23 27.28 -9.04 -3.55
N TYR A 24 26.08 -9.08 -4.15
CA TYR A 24 25.63 -10.21 -4.96
C TYR A 24 25.65 -9.92 -6.47
N SER A 25 26.26 -8.79 -6.90
CA SER A 25 26.23 -8.30 -8.28
C SER A 25 26.86 -9.27 -9.30
N SER A 26 27.91 -10.00 -8.89
CA SER A 26 28.62 -10.98 -9.73
C SER A 26 28.19 -12.42 -9.50
N GLU A 27 27.19 -12.66 -8.63
CA GLU A 27 26.72 -14.01 -8.34
C GLU A 27 25.88 -14.57 -9.50
N VAL A 28 26.18 -15.81 -9.91
CA VAL A 28 25.36 -16.54 -10.87
C VAL A 28 24.12 -17.09 -10.16
N ASN A 29 22.96 -16.64 -10.58
CA ASN A 29 21.69 -16.98 -9.98
C ASN A 29 20.77 -17.73 -10.94
N GLU A 30 19.90 -18.59 -10.41
CA GLU A 30 18.75 -19.12 -11.13
C GLU A 30 17.80 -17.97 -11.49
N VAL A 31 17.25 -17.99 -12.70
CA VAL A 31 16.45 -16.89 -13.25
C VAL A 31 14.97 -16.96 -12.86
N TYR A 32 14.20 -15.93 -13.20
CA TYR A 32 12.73 -15.85 -13.02
C TYR A 32 12.25 -16.02 -11.57
N GLY A 33 13.06 -15.57 -10.58
CA GLY A 33 12.70 -15.60 -9.15
C GLY A 33 12.68 -17.02 -8.54
N LEU A 34 13.42 -17.96 -9.15
CA LEU A 34 13.62 -19.32 -8.63
C LEU A 34 14.91 -19.45 -7.82
N ASP A 35 15.69 -18.39 -7.73
CA ASP A 35 16.97 -18.28 -7.04
C ASP A 35 16.87 -18.41 -5.51
N ARG A 36 18.03 -18.55 -4.87
CA ARG A 36 18.14 -18.73 -3.42
C ARG A 36 17.67 -17.50 -2.62
N HIS A 37 17.87 -16.29 -3.16
CA HIS A 37 17.48 -15.06 -2.47
C HIS A 37 15.95 -14.91 -2.47
N SER A 38 15.32 -15.15 -3.61
CA SER A 38 13.86 -15.19 -3.72
C SER A 38 13.24 -16.26 -2.82
N LYS A 39 13.83 -17.47 -2.76
CA LYS A 39 13.38 -18.55 -1.86
C LYS A 39 13.48 -18.13 -0.40
N ARG A 40 14.58 -17.48 0.00
CA ARG A 40 14.81 -16.97 1.35
C ARG A 40 13.84 -15.84 1.71
N ALA A 41 13.65 -14.87 0.84
CA ALA A 41 12.70 -13.78 1.04
C ALA A 41 11.26 -14.29 1.23
N LYS A 42 10.82 -15.20 0.38
CA LYS A 42 9.50 -15.87 0.50
C LYS A 42 9.33 -16.61 1.81
N ARG A 43 10.40 -17.24 2.33
CA ARG A 43 10.38 -17.89 3.64
C ARG A 43 10.19 -16.87 4.76
N TYR A 44 10.98 -15.79 4.78
CA TYR A 44 10.85 -14.73 5.78
C TYR A 44 9.44 -14.12 5.80
N ILE A 45 8.89 -13.82 4.64
CA ILE A 45 7.52 -13.29 4.54
C ILE A 45 6.52 -14.28 5.14
N ARG A 46 6.60 -15.57 4.79
CA ARG A 46 5.69 -16.58 5.35
C ARG A 46 5.81 -16.73 6.86
N GLU A 47 7.03 -16.65 7.40
CA GLU A 47 7.32 -16.74 8.84
C GLU A 47 6.74 -15.52 9.58
N ILE A 48 6.99 -14.30 9.08
CA ILE A 48 6.54 -13.05 9.68
C ILE A 48 5.01 -12.93 9.69
N PHE A 49 4.36 -13.36 8.62
CA PHE A 49 2.92 -13.24 8.47
C PHE A 49 2.14 -14.53 8.87
N GLY A 50 2.80 -15.52 9.46
CA GLY A 50 2.15 -16.74 9.96
C GLY A 50 1.52 -17.61 8.88
N LEU A 51 2.03 -17.57 7.63
CA LEU A 51 1.41 -18.19 6.46
C LEU A 51 2.30 -19.25 5.79
N PRO A 52 2.60 -20.39 6.46
CA PRO A 52 3.59 -21.37 5.96
C PRO A 52 3.23 -21.98 4.60
N LYS A 53 1.95 -22.00 4.23
CA LYS A 53 1.44 -22.57 2.98
C LYS A 53 1.22 -21.55 1.86
N ALA A 54 1.24 -20.25 2.16
CA ALA A 54 0.98 -19.20 1.19
C ALA A 54 2.00 -19.19 0.04
N LYS A 55 1.53 -18.75 -1.11
CA LYS A 55 2.36 -18.46 -2.27
C LYS A 55 2.74 -16.99 -2.28
N VAL A 56 4.02 -16.72 -2.49
CA VAL A 56 4.57 -15.36 -2.53
C VAL A 56 5.20 -15.12 -3.90
N PHE A 57 4.84 -14.01 -4.53
CA PHE A 57 5.35 -13.60 -5.84
C PHE A 57 5.90 -12.18 -5.75
N PHE A 58 7.04 -11.93 -6.39
CA PHE A 58 7.61 -10.59 -6.48
C PHE A 58 7.32 -10.01 -7.85
N VAL A 59 6.80 -8.78 -7.89
CA VAL A 59 6.47 -8.01 -9.09
C VAL A 59 7.01 -6.58 -8.96
N ASN A 60 7.06 -5.83 -10.06
CA ASN A 60 7.79 -4.56 -10.09
C ASN A 60 7.10 -3.40 -9.34
N GLY A 61 5.80 -3.49 -9.05
CA GLY A 61 5.07 -2.42 -8.35
C GLY A 61 3.61 -2.76 -8.06
N GLY A 62 2.93 -1.88 -7.32
CA GLY A 62 1.57 -2.09 -6.80
C GLY A 62 0.52 -2.26 -7.89
N THR A 63 0.48 -1.37 -8.90
CA THR A 63 -0.45 -1.48 -10.04
C THR A 63 -0.33 -2.84 -10.74
N MET A 64 0.91 -3.34 -10.91
CA MET A 64 1.14 -4.67 -11.48
C MET A 64 0.60 -5.78 -10.56
N ALA A 65 0.80 -5.66 -9.24
CA ALA A 65 0.28 -6.64 -8.27
C ALA A 65 -1.25 -6.67 -8.30
N ASN A 66 -1.89 -5.50 -8.31
CA ASN A 66 -3.34 -5.35 -8.35
C ASN A 66 -3.93 -5.94 -9.64
N MET A 67 -3.40 -5.54 -10.80
CA MET A 67 -3.83 -6.05 -12.10
C MET A 67 -3.67 -7.58 -12.21
N LEU A 68 -2.52 -8.10 -11.79
CA LEU A 68 -2.25 -9.54 -11.85
C LEU A 68 -3.20 -10.35 -10.97
N LEU A 69 -3.38 -9.95 -9.71
CA LEU A 69 -4.27 -10.69 -8.81
C LEU A 69 -5.72 -10.64 -9.30
N ILE A 70 -6.22 -9.46 -9.57
CA ILE A 70 -7.61 -9.23 -9.94
C ILE A 70 -7.94 -9.97 -11.24
N SER A 71 -7.13 -9.80 -12.30
CA SER A 71 -7.38 -10.46 -13.58
C SER A 71 -7.13 -11.97 -13.58
N TYR A 72 -6.54 -12.50 -12.51
CA TYR A 72 -6.35 -13.93 -12.34
C TYR A 72 -7.50 -14.59 -11.57
N VAL A 73 -7.97 -13.95 -10.49
CA VAL A 73 -8.97 -14.57 -9.61
C VAL A 73 -10.39 -14.38 -10.11
N LEU A 74 -10.63 -13.37 -10.95
CA LEU A 74 -11.96 -13.06 -11.46
C LEU A 74 -12.23 -13.71 -12.81
N LYS A 75 -13.45 -14.19 -12.99
CA LYS A 75 -13.98 -14.59 -14.29
C LYS A 75 -14.43 -13.35 -15.09
N PRO A 76 -14.56 -13.43 -16.43
CA PRO A 76 -14.87 -12.27 -17.27
C PRO A 76 -16.12 -11.46 -16.87
N TYR A 77 -17.10 -12.09 -16.24
CA TYR A 77 -18.34 -11.46 -15.78
C TYR A 77 -18.29 -11.03 -14.30
N GLU A 78 -17.17 -11.25 -13.62
CA GLU A 78 -17.01 -10.90 -12.21
C GLU A 78 -16.38 -9.51 -12.04
N ALA A 79 -16.70 -8.83 -10.95
CA ALA A 79 -16.34 -7.46 -10.67
C ALA A 79 -15.72 -7.30 -9.28
N ILE A 80 -15.04 -6.15 -9.09
CA ILE A 80 -14.41 -5.73 -7.85
C ILE A 80 -15.28 -4.69 -7.17
N ILE A 81 -15.43 -4.76 -5.84
CA ILE A 81 -15.98 -3.67 -5.02
C ILE A 81 -14.80 -2.92 -4.42
N ALA A 82 -14.77 -1.60 -4.58
CA ALA A 82 -13.71 -0.74 -4.06
C ALA A 82 -14.27 0.59 -3.53
N CYS A 83 -13.56 1.20 -2.57
CA CYS A 83 -13.86 2.56 -2.11
C CYS A 83 -13.59 3.57 -3.24
N LYS A 84 -14.33 4.68 -3.25
CA LYS A 84 -14.16 5.77 -4.24
C LYS A 84 -12.74 6.29 -4.31
N SER A 85 -12.06 6.40 -3.17
CA SER A 85 -10.66 6.82 -3.08
C SER A 85 -9.64 5.72 -3.40
N ALA A 86 -10.08 4.47 -3.62
CA ALA A 86 -9.19 3.34 -3.83
C ALA A 86 -8.21 3.56 -4.99
N HIS A 87 -6.95 3.18 -4.80
CA HIS A 87 -5.87 3.39 -5.77
C HIS A 87 -6.22 2.84 -7.17
N ILE A 88 -6.81 1.65 -7.23
CA ILE A 88 -7.26 1.03 -8.49
C ILE A 88 -8.33 1.84 -9.23
N ASN A 89 -9.12 2.66 -8.51
CA ASN A 89 -10.18 3.48 -9.10
C ASN A 89 -9.64 4.82 -9.63
N VAL A 90 -8.64 5.44 -8.96
CA VAL A 90 -8.28 6.84 -9.24
C VAL A 90 -6.83 7.05 -9.68
N HIS A 91 -5.91 6.07 -9.48
CA HIS A 91 -4.47 6.26 -9.70
C HIS A 91 -3.80 5.20 -10.58
N GLU A 92 -4.57 4.35 -11.28
CA GLU A 92 -4.00 3.27 -12.12
C GLU A 92 -4.38 3.36 -13.60
N SER A 93 -4.89 4.52 -14.04
CA SER A 93 -5.20 4.81 -15.45
C SER A 93 -6.05 3.73 -16.14
N GLY A 94 -7.02 3.15 -15.41
CA GLY A 94 -7.89 2.11 -15.93
C GLY A 94 -7.24 0.74 -16.11
N ALA A 95 -6.18 0.42 -15.33
CA ALA A 95 -5.48 -0.87 -15.45
C ALA A 95 -6.40 -2.07 -15.16
N ILE A 96 -7.35 -1.92 -14.26
CA ILE A 96 -8.30 -2.98 -13.91
C ILE A 96 -9.35 -3.14 -15.02
N GLU A 97 -9.93 -2.03 -15.48
CA GLU A 97 -10.89 -2.02 -16.59
C GLU A 97 -10.24 -2.55 -17.88
N GLY A 98 -8.99 -2.15 -18.14
CA GLY A 98 -8.17 -2.66 -19.23
C GLY A 98 -7.86 -4.16 -19.12
N SER A 99 -7.96 -4.74 -17.93
CA SER A 99 -7.86 -6.20 -17.74
C SER A 99 -9.19 -6.93 -17.94
N GLY A 100 -10.28 -6.20 -18.21
CA GLY A 100 -11.60 -6.74 -18.52
C GLY A 100 -12.58 -6.78 -17.34
N HIS A 101 -12.29 -6.10 -16.23
CA HIS A 101 -13.12 -6.17 -15.03
C HIS A 101 -13.64 -4.79 -14.62
N LYS A 102 -14.92 -4.74 -14.25
CA LYS A 102 -15.57 -3.53 -13.73
C LYS A 102 -15.20 -3.31 -12.27
N ILE A 103 -14.90 -2.06 -11.91
CA ILE A 103 -14.86 -1.62 -10.52
C ILE A 103 -16.24 -1.08 -10.12
N ILE A 104 -16.85 -1.67 -9.10
CA ILE A 104 -18.07 -1.18 -8.47
C ILE A 104 -17.65 -0.28 -7.32
N VAL A 105 -17.88 1.00 -7.46
CA VAL A 105 -17.39 2.03 -6.54
C VAL A 105 -18.43 2.31 -5.46
N LYS A 106 -17.99 2.32 -4.19
CA LYS A 106 -18.76 2.79 -3.04
C LYS A 106 -18.07 4.00 -2.41
N GLU A 107 -18.83 4.92 -1.86
CA GLU A 107 -18.27 6.13 -1.23
C GLU A 107 -17.37 5.76 -0.06
N GLY A 108 -17.84 4.87 0.82
CA GLY A 108 -17.14 4.46 2.04
C GLY A 108 -17.05 5.60 3.07
N PHE A 109 -16.40 5.33 4.19
CA PHE A 109 -16.13 6.34 5.21
C PHE A 109 -14.65 6.35 5.59
N ASN A 110 -14.01 7.50 5.59
CA ASN A 110 -12.56 7.65 5.83
C ASN A 110 -11.70 6.74 4.94
N GLY A 111 -12.08 6.58 3.66
CA GLY A 111 -11.37 5.72 2.71
C GLY A 111 -11.55 4.22 2.97
N LYS A 112 -12.42 3.84 3.91
CA LYS A 112 -12.71 2.46 4.28
C LYS A 112 -14.06 2.00 3.74
N LEU A 113 -14.17 0.69 3.46
CA LEU A 113 -15.42 -0.01 3.22
C LEU A 113 -15.79 -0.84 4.46
N TYR A 114 -17.08 -0.93 4.71
CA TYR A 114 -17.66 -1.72 5.80
C TYR A 114 -18.60 -2.80 5.24
N PRO A 115 -18.98 -3.82 6.03
CA PRO A 115 -19.91 -4.86 5.60
C PRO A 115 -21.21 -4.34 4.98
N GLU A 116 -21.72 -3.22 5.50
CA GLU A 116 -22.95 -2.57 5.01
C GLU A 116 -22.79 -2.04 3.57
N ASP A 117 -21.63 -1.42 3.26
CA ASP A 117 -21.32 -0.94 1.91
C ASP A 117 -21.29 -2.10 0.90
N ILE A 118 -20.69 -3.23 1.32
CA ILE A 118 -20.58 -4.42 0.47
C ILE A 118 -21.95 -5.09 0.31
N LYS A 119 -22.75 -5.15 1.37
CA LYS A 119 -24.10 -5.70 1.36
C LYS A 119 -24.99 -5.01 0.34
N GLU A 120 -24.98 -3.67 0.31
CA GLU A 120 -25.74 -2.90 -0.67
C GLU A 120 -25.39 -3.26 -2.12
N VAL A 121 -24.11 -3.53 -2.40
CA VAL A 121 -23.66 -3.94 -3.73
C VAL A 121 -24.13 -5.35 -4.04
N VAL A 122 -23.99 -6.29 -3.11
CA VAL A 122 -24.40 -7.69 -3.30
C VAL A 122 -25.90 -7.78 -3.52
N ASP A 123 -26.68 -7.09 -2.71
CA ASP A 123 -28.16 -7.05 -2.83
C ASP A 123 -28.65 -6.42 -4.14
N ALA A 124 -27.88 -5.50 -4.72
CA ALA A 124 -28.24 -4.83 -5.96
C ALA A 124 -27.85 -5.61 -7.25
N HIS A 125 -26.97 -6.61 -7.14
CA HIS A 125 -26.48 -7.37 -8.31
C HIS A 125 -27.01 -8.80 -8.30
N VAL A 126 -28.27 -8.96 -8.70
CA VAL A 126 -29.09 -10.16 -8.44
C VAL A 126 -29.35 -11.05 -9.68
N ASP A 127 -29.00 -10.59 -10.88
CA ASP A 127 -29.30 -11.32 -12.13
C ASP A 127 -28.13 -11.29 -13.15
N GLU A 128 -28.27 -12.08 -14.22
CA GLU A 128 -27.26 -12.26 -15.28
C GLU A 128 -27.09 -11.06 -16.22
N HIS A 129 -27.89 -10.01 -16.13
CA HIS A 129 -27.73 -8.76 -16.88
C HIS A 129 -26.68 -7.86 -16.22
N MET A 130 -26.26 -8.16 -14.98
CA MET A 130 -25.32 -7.39 -14.21
C MET A 130 -24.00 -8.16 -14.02
N VAL A 131 -22.90 -7.44 -13.81
CA VAL A 131 -21.66 -8.09 -13.36
C VAL A 131 -21.84 -8.68 -11.97
N LYS A 132 -21.21 -9.82 -11.70
CA LYS A 132 -21.26 -10.47 -10.39
C LYS A 132 -20.13 -9.94 -9.49
N PRO A 133 -20.41 -9.28 -8.37
CA PRO A 133 -19.39 -8.93 -7.39
C PRO A 133 -18.70 -10.22 -6.87
N ARG A 134 -17.36 -10.22 -6.83
CA ARG A 134 -16.61 -11.41 -6.41
C ARG A 134 -15.39 -11.10 -5.54
N LEU A 135 -14.87 -9.88 -5.63
CA LEU A 135 -13.69 -9.45 -4.88
C LEU A 135 -13.94 -8.10 -4.24
N VAL A 136 -13.61 -7.98 -2.97
CA VAL A 136 -13.53 -6.70 -2.24
C VAL A 136 -12.07 -6.31 -2.19
N TYR A 137 -11.77 -5.09 -2.67
CA TYR A 137 -10.45 -4.48 -2.59
C TYR A 137 -10.46 -3.39 -1.52
N ILE A 138 -9.50 -3.44 -0.62
CA ILE A 138 -9.24 -2.37 0.34
C ILE A 138 -7.74 -2.06 0.38
N SER A 139 -7.38 -0.85 0.77
CA SER A 139 -5.98 -0.48 1.06
C SER A 139 -5.76 -0.39 2.58
N ASN A 140 -4.61 -0.88 3.06
CA ASN A 140 -4.19 -0.67 4.45
C ASN A 140 -2.68 -0.30 4.51
N SER A 141 -2.32 0.97 4.83
CA SER A 141 -3.21 2.11 5.09
C SER A 141 -3.96 2.56 3.82
N THR A 142 -5.08 3.23 4.03
CA THR A 142 -5.86 3.79 2.93
C THR A 142 -5.14 4.96 2.25
N GLU A 143 -5.65 5.43 1.14
CA GLU A 143 -5.10 6.56 0.37
C GLU A 143 -5.13 7.88 1.15
N ILE A 144 -6.04 7.99 2.12
CA ILE A 144 -6.13 9.16 3.04
C ILE A 144 -5.41 8.93 4.37
N GLY A 145 -4.61 7.85 4.48
CA GLY A 145 -3.75 7.58 5.62
C GLY A 145 -4.41 6.92 6.83
N SER A 146 -5.71 6.61 6.78
CA SER A 146 -6.40 5.83 7.83
C SER A 146 -6.01 4.36 7.79
N ILE A 147 -6.20 3.65 8.90
CA ILE A 147 -5.98 2.20 8.99
C ILE A 147 -7.26 1.48 9.42
N TYR A 148 -7.38 0.23 9.01
CA TYR A 148 -8.40 -0.67 9.54
C TYR A 148 -7.95 -1.24 10.88
N SER A 149 -8.83 -1.23 11.89
CA SER A 149 -8.62 -1.99 13.13
C SER A 149 -8.74 -3.50 12.88
N ALA A 150 -8.21 -4.29 13.80
CA ALA A 150 -8.33 -5.74 13.74
C ALA A 150 -9.80 -6.21 13.73
N LYS A 151 -10.68 -5.50 14.46
CA LYS A 151 -12.13 -5.79 14.46
C LYS A 151 -12.75 -5.51 13.11
N GLU A 152 -12.50 -4.32 12.52
CA GLU A 152 -13.02 -3.95 11.20
C GLU A 152 -12.62 -4.98 10.12
N LEU A 153 -11.35 -5.41 10.13
CA LEU A 153 -10.86 -6.41 9.17
C LEU A 153 -11.51 -7.78 9.38
N ARG A 154 -11.69 -8.23 10.63
CA ARG A 154 -12.36 -9.49 10.93
C ARG A 154 -13.83 -9.49 10.52
N ASP A 155 -14.53 -8.40 10.80
CA ASP A 155 -15.95 -8.24 10.44
C ASP A 155 -16.11 -8.24 8.91
N LEU A 156 -15.26 -7.46 8.21
CA LEU A 156 -15.27 -7.40 6.76
C LEU A 156 -14.93 -8.74 6.11
N TYR A 157 -13.88 -9.43 6.59
CA TYR A 157 -13.49 -10.73 6.06
C TYR A 157 -14.56 -11.80 6.31
N LYS A 158 -15.15 -11.82 7.51
CA LYS A 158 -16.27 -12.71 7.82
C LYS A 158 -17.43 -12.48 6.85
N PHE A 159 -17.83 -11.22 6.65
CA PHE A 159 -18.89 -10.88 5.69
C PHE A 159 -18.55 -11.34 4.27
N CYS A 160 -17.32 -11.12 3.82
CA CYS A 160 -16.86 -11.60 2.52
C CYS A 160 -17.01 -13.13 2.38
N LYS A 161 -16.62 -13.89 3.40
CA LYS A 161 -16.72 -15.36 3.35
C LYS A 161 -18.17 -15.84 3.34
N GLU A 162 -19.05 -15.19 4.09
CA GLU A 162 -20.49 -15.52 4.13
C GLU A 162 -21.21 -15.22 2.79
N ASN A 163 -20.64 -14.32 1.96
CA ASN A 163 -21.21 -13.90 0.68
C ASN A 163 -20.40 -14.37 -0.55
N ASP A 164 -19.55 -15.39 -0.41
CA ASP A 164 -18.71 -15.95 -1.49
C ASP A 164 -17.83 -14.89 -2.18
N LEU A 165 -17.28 -13.94 -1.41
CA LEU A 165 -16.37 -12.91 -1.87
C LEU A 165 -14.93 -13.18 -1.42
N TYR A 166 -13.97 -12.78 -2.24
CA TYR A 166 -12.58 -12.66 -1.83
C TYR A 166 -12.33 -11.30 -1.19
N LEU A 167 -11.45 -11.24 -0.19
CA LEU A 167 -10.92 -9.99 0.34
C LEU A 167 -9.43 -9.86 0.00
N TYR A 168 -9.09 -8.80 -0.74
CA TYR A 168 -7.73 -8.42 -1.08
C TYR A 168 -7.34 -7.11 -0.39
N ILE A 169 -6.21 -7.14 0.34
CA ILE A 169 -5.64 -5.97 1.00
C ILE A 169 -4.44 -5.46 0.18
N ASP A 170 -4.60 -4.30 -0.45
CA ASP A 170 -3.45 -3.56 -1.00
C ASP A 170 -2.62 -3.00 0.15
N GLY A 171 -1.43 -3.55 0.29
CA GLY A 171 -0.47 -3.19 1.32
C GLY A 171 0.67 -2.32 0.79
N ALA A 172 0.42 -1.41 -0.16
CA ALA A 172 1.42 -0.49 -0.67
C ALA A 172 2.15 0.26 0.46
N ARG A 173 1.45 0.52 1.57
CA ARG A 173 2.00 1.07 2.83
C ARG A 173 1.73 0.17 4.04
N LEU A 174 1.75 -1.14 3.85
CA LEU A 174 1.47 -2.12 4.92
C LEU A 174 2.40 -1.94 6.13
N GLY A 175 3.67 -1.63 5.90
CA GLY A 175 4.61 -1.34 6.98
C GLY A 175 4.15 -0.18 7.85
N ALA A 176 3.71 0.92 7.24
CA ALA A 176 3.18 2.09 7.95
C ALA A 176 1.90 1.75 8.73
N ALA A 177 0.98 0.98 8.13
CA ALA A 177 -0.22 0.52 8.81
C ALA A 177 0.11 -0.34 10.04
N LEU A 178 0.95 -1.37 9.89
CA LEU A 178 1.31 -2.29 10.98
C LEU A 178 2.17 -1.66 12.09
N THR A 179 2.84 -0.54 11.82
CA THR A 179 3.63 0.19 12.81
C THR A 179 2.98 1.48 13.30
N SER A 180 1.75 1.76 12.86
CA SER A 180 0.95 2.87 13.37
C SER A 180 0.70 2.72 14.88
N ARG A 181 0.63 3.85 15.58
CA ARG A 181 0.28 3.89 17.02
C ARG A 181 -1.15 3.44 17.28
N ASN A 182 -2.02 3.54 16.28
CA ASN A 182 -3.43 3.13 16.34
C ASN A 182 -3.64 1.67 15.91
N ASN A 183 -2.59 0.98 15.45
CA ASN A 183 -2.72 -0.40 14.98
C ASN A 183 -2.86 -1.39 16.14
N ASP A 184 -3.86 -2.25 16.05
CA ASP A 184 -4.15 -3.33 16.98
C ASP A 184 -4.05 -4.74 16.33
N LEU A 185 -3.64 -4.83 15.06
CA LEU A 185 -3.45 -6.08 14.32
C LEU A 185 -1.97 -6.48 14.28
N LYS A 186 -1.63 -7.68 14.71
CA LYS A 186 -0.28 -8.21 14.55
C LYS A 186 -0.05 -8.71 13.12
N ALA A 187 1.18 -8.60 12.62
CA ALA A 187 1.53 -9.14 11.29
C ALA A 187 1.17 -10.62 11.14
N LEU A 188 1.35 -11.44 12.18
CA LEU A 188 0.99 -12.87 12.20
C LEU A 188 -0.51 -13.13 11.97
N GLU A 189 -1.38 -12.18 12.31
CA GLU A 189 -2.84 -12.30 12.20
C GLU A 189 -3.37 -11.84 10.83
N LEU A 190 -2.53 -11.18 10.01
CA LEU A 190 -2.99 -10.61 8.73
C LEU A 190 -3.59 -11.67 7.80
N GLY A 191 -3.00 -12.87 7.77
CA GLY A 191 -3.53 -13.98 6.98
C GLY A 191 -4.86 -14.54 7.46
N GLU A 192 -5.33 -14.17 8.66
CA GLU A 192 -6.63 -14.60 9.19
C GLU A 192 -7.76 -13.70 8.71
N VAL A 193 -7.44 -12.52 8.18
CA VAL A 193 -8.39 -11.47 7.83
C VAL A 193 -8.41 -11.11 6.34
N CYS A 194 -7.80 -11.93 5.46
CA CYS A 194 -7.87 -11.74 4.00
C CYS A 194 -7.54 -13.03 3.24
N ASP A 195 -7.82 -13.06 1.94
CA ASP A 195 -7.44 -14.15 1.03
C ASP A 195 -6.10 -13.88 0.34
N ALA A 196 -5.79 -12.61 0.11
CA ALA A 196 -4.53 -12.15 -0.45
C ALA A 196 -4.19 -10.74 0.05
N PHE A 197 -2.91 -10.41 0.04
CA PHE A 197 -2.43 -9.05 0.30
C PHE A 197 -1.14 -8.76 -0.45
N SER A 198 -0.87 -7.48 -0.70
CA SER A 198 0.43 -7.04 -1.18
C SER A 198 1.28 -6.46 -0.05
N ILE A 199 2.58 -6.42 -0.26
CA ILE A 199 3.56 -5.83 0.66
C ILE A 199 4.38 -4.83 -0.14
N GLY A 200 4.17 -3.54 0.10
CA GLY A 200 4.89 -2.46 -0.54
C GLY A 200 6.37 -2.47 -0.19
N GLY A 201 7.21 -2.53 -1.21
CA GLY A 201 8.66 -2.45 -1.06
C GLY A 201 9.21 -1.08 -1.42
N ALA A 202 8.86 -0.54 -2.58
CA ALA A 202 9.39 0.73 -3.09
C ALA A 202 9.11 1.92 -2.16
N LYS A 203 7.95 1.95 -1.50
CA LYS A 203 7.59 2.99 -0.54
C LYS A 203 8.24 2.80 0.83
N ASN A 204 8.92 1.68 1.04
CA ASN A 204 9.54 1.31 2.31
C ASN A 204 11.03 0.92 2.17
N GLY A 205 11.75 1.62 1.31
CA GLY A 205 13.20 1.55 1.22
C GLY A 205 13.79 0.58 0.20
N LEU A 206 13.00 -0.11 -0.62
CA LEU A 206 13.48 -0.85 -1.78
C LEU A 206 13.60 0.07 -3.01
N ILE A 207 14.42 -0.32 -4.00
CA ILE A 207 14.51 0.37 -5.30
C ILE A 207 13.19 0.22 -6.06
N SER A 208 12.63 -0.97 -6.04
CA SER A 208 11.34 -1.31 -6.64
C SER A 208 10.81 -2.60 -6.06
N GLY A 209 9.55 -2.90 -6.33
CA GLY A 209 8.97 -4.21 -6.04
C GLY A 209 7.85 -4.18 -5.02
N GLU A 210 6.93 -5.12 -5.28
CA GLU A 210 5.85 -5.54 -4.41
C GLU A 210 5.93 -7.04 -4.20
N ALA A 211 5.63 -7.51 -2.99
CA ALA A 211 5.42 -8.93 -2.76
C ALA A 211 3.91 -9.19 -2.69
N LEU A 212 3.39 -9.96 -3.64
CA LEU A 212 2.01 -10.42 -3.63
C LEU A 212 1.94 -11.76 -2.89
N VAL A 213 1.13 -11.83 -1.84
CA VAL A 213 0.92 -13.01 -1.00
C VAL A 213 -0.50 -13.52 -1.22
N ILE A 214 -0.64 -14.77 -1.67
CA ILE A 214 -1.92 -15.46 -1.85
C ILE A 214 -1.96 -16.60 -0.84
N LYS A 215 -2.95 -16.55 0.07
CA LYS A 215 -3.07 -17.48 1.21
C LYS A 215 -3.34 -18.90 0.76
N ASP A 216 -4.31 -19.08 -0.13
CA ASP A 216 -4.68 -20.40 -0.64
C ASP A 216 -3.77 -20.79 -1.82
N LYS A 217 -3.08 -21.94 -1.65
CA LYS A 217 -2.23 -22.52 -2.69
C LYS A 217 -2.98 -22.94 -3.95
N GLU A 218 -4.24 -23.36 -3.81
CA GLU A 218 -5.07 -23.76 -4.96
C GLU A 218 -5.51 -22.55 -5.76
N LEU A 219 -5.86 -21.45 -5.09
CA LEU A 219 -6.12 -20.16 -5.75
C LEU A 219 -4.90 -19.66 -6.53
N ALA A 220 -3.69 -19.99 -6.11
CA ALA A 220 -2.44 -19.56 -6.75
C ALA A 220 -1.81 -20.62 -7.68
N LYS A 221 -2.53 -21.72 -8.01
CA LYS A 221 -1.97 -22.92 -8.65
C LYS A 221 -1.15 -22.62 -9.91
N ASP A 222 -1.70 -21.89 -10.85
CA ASP A 222 -1.09 -21.58 -12.15
C ASP A 222 -0.70 -20.09 -12.29
N PHE A 223 -0.66 -19.35 -11.18
CA PHE A 223 -0.43 -17.91 -11.18
C PHE A 223 0.88 -17.49 -11.87
N ARG A 224 1.92 -18.32 -11.84
CA ARG A 224 3.17 -18.05 -12.58
C ARG A 224 2.99 -17.98 -14.10
N PHE A 225 2.10 -18.79 -14.67
CA PHE A 225 1.77 -18.70 -16.08
C PHE A 225 1.10 -17.36 -16.40
N HIS A 226 0.20 -16.93 -15.53
CA HIS A 226 -0.46 -15.63 -15.65
C HIS A 226 0.53 -14.46 -15.57
N ILE A 227 1.43 -14.45 -14.57
CA ILE A 227 2.53 -13.47 -14.46
C ILE A 227 3.34 -13.42 -15.76
N LYS A 228 3.68 -14.58 -16.32
CA LYS A 228 4.46 -14.65 -17.58
C LYS A 228 3.65 -14.13 -18.76
N ASN A 229 2.39 -14.54 -18.88
CA ASN A 229 1.47 -14.11 -19.94
C ASN A 229 1.30 -12.58 -19.96
N LYS A 230 1.19 -11.95 -18.80
CA LYS A 230 1.06 -10.48 -18.64
C LYS A 230 2.39 -9.71 -18.75
N GLY A 231 3.50 -10.39 -19.11
CA GLY A 231 4.82 -9.76 -19.27
C GLY A 231 5.48 -9.33 -17.94
N ALA A 232 4.91 -9.69 -16.79
CA ALA A 232 5.35 -9.25 -15.48
C ALA A 232 6.47 -10.11 -14.84
N MET A 233 6.90 -11.18 -15.53
CA MET A 233 7.93 -12.09 -15.03
C MET A 233 9.32 -11.64 -15.51
N SER A 234 10.07 -10.98 -14.64
CA SER A 234 11.45 -10.56 -14.92
C SER A 234 12.39 -11.77 -15.02
N SER A 235 13.24 -11.80 -16.06
CA SER A 235 14.32 -12.80 -16.17
C SER A 235 15.30 -12.69 -15.00
N LYS A 236 15.66 -11.48 -14.58
CA LYS A 236 16.50 -11.20 -13.41
C LYS A 236 15.66 -11.03 -12.13
N GLY A 237 14.64 -11.86 -11.91
CA GLY A 237 13.76 -11.80 -10.74
C GLY A 237 14.47 -11.86 -9.39
N TYR A 238 15.70 -12.42 -9.35
CA TYR A 238 16.58 -12.38 -8.18
C TYR A 238 16.93 -10.95 -7.71
N PHE A 239 16.86 -9.95 -8.59
CA PHE A 239 17.00 -8.54 -8.20
C PHE A 239 16.00 -8.14 -7.12
N LEU A 240 14.73 -8.53 -7.27
CA LEU A 240 13.70 -8.34 -6.25
C LEU A 240 13.95 -9.27 -5.05
N GLY A 241 14.31 -10.51 -5.32
CA GLY A 241 14.60 -11.51 -4.28
C GLY A 241 15.68 -11.06 -3.30
N ILE A 242 16.77 -10.45 -3.79
CA ILE A 242 17.86 -9.91 -2.95
C ILE A 242 17.33 -8.81 -2.04
N GLN A 243 16.58 -7.85 -2.60
CA GLN A 243 16.03 -6.72 -1.87
C GLN A 243 15.05 -7.16 -0.78
N PHE A 244 14.06 -8.00 -1.13
CA PHE A 244 13.11 -8.55 -0.16
C PHE A 244 13.77 -9.47 0.87
N ALA A 245 14.82 -10.22 0.52
CA ALA A 245 15.56 -11.00 1.48
C ALA A 245 16.33 -10.11 2.49
N GLU A 246 16.88 -9.00 2.04
CA GLU A 246 17.62 -8.09 2.91
C GLU A 246 16.70 -7.33 3.86
N ILE A 247 15.59 -6.78 3.35
CA ILE A 247 14.68 -5.96 4.18
C ILE A 247 13.93 -6.79 5.23
N PHE A 248 13.65 -8.08 4.94
CA PHE A 248 12.97 -8.99 5.87
C PHE A 248 13.89 -9.92 6.67
N LYS A 249 15.22 -9.83 6.47
CA LYS A 249 16.19 -10.63 7.22
C LYS A 249 16.12 -10.41 8.73
N ASN A 250 15.87 -9.17 9.12
CA ASN A 250 15.72 -8.72 10.50
C ASN A 250 14.44 -7.85 10.58
N THR A 251 14.46 -6.81 11.40
CA THR A 251 13.33 -5.90 11.62
C THR A 251 13.28 -4.72 10.66
N LEU A 252 14.22 -4.61 9.70
CA LEU A 252 14.43 -3.40 8.88
C LEU A 252 13.14 -2.90 8.20
N TYR A 253 12.30 -3.80 7.67
CA TYR A 253 11.03 -3.44 7.05
C TYR A 253 10.14 -2.61 8.00
N PHE A 254 10.01 -3.08 9.23
CA PHE A 254 9.20 -2.42 10.24
C PHE A 254 9.90 -1.19 10.85
N ASP A 255 11.23 -1.20 10.94
CA ASP A 255 12.00 -0.08 11.49
C ASP A 255 11.93 1.15 10.57
N LEU A 256 12.02 0.96 9.26
CA LEU A 256 11.87 2.04 8.27
C LEU A 256 10.45 2.62 8.29
N ALA A 257 9.44 1.78 8.36
CA ALA A 257 8.05 2.20 8.45
C ALA A 257 7.76 2.94 9.78
N ARG A 258 8.28 2.44 10.89
CA ARG A 258 8.16 3.09 12.20
C ARG A 258 8.82 4.46 12.20
N HIS A 259 10.02 4.58 11.63
CA HIS A 259 10.68 5.87 11.46
C HIS A 259 9.81 6.85 10.66
N SER A 260 9.23 6.42 9.54
CA SER A 260 8.32 7.25 8.74
C SER A 260 7.14 7.74 9.57
N ASN A 261 6.48 6.85 10.31
CA ASN A 261 5.36 7.21 11.21
C ASN A 261 5.79 8.14 12.35
N GLU A 262 6.98 7.97 12.91
CA GLU A 262 7.52 8.83 13.98
C GLU A 262 7.79 10.25 13.47
N MET A 263 8.34 10.40 12.27
CA MET A 263 8.54 11.72 11.65
C MET A 263 7.20 12.41 11.36
N ALA A 264 6.22 11.66 10.86
CA ALA A 264 4.87 12.15 10.66
C ALA A 264 4.21 12.58 11.99
N TYR A 265 4.33 11.76 13.03
CA TYR A 265 3.76 12.09 14.34
C TYR A 265 4.36 13.37 14.93
N LYS A 266 5.68 13.56 14.82
CA LYS A 266 6.35 14.79 15.29
C LYS A 266 5.86 16.00 14.50
N LEU A 267 5.75 15.90 13.18
CA LEU A 267 5.22 16.97 12.32
C LEU A 267 3.77 17.28 12.70
N TYR A 268 2.92 16.25 12.81
CA TYR A 268 1.51 16.40 13.16
C TYR A 268 1.34 17.12 14.52
N LYS A 269 2.07 16.67 15.55
CA LYS A 269 1.99 17.28 16.89
C LYS A 269 2.48 18.73 16.91
N GLY A 270 3.56 19.05 16.22
CA GLY A 270 4.02 20.42 16.11
C GLY A 270 3.04 21.34 15.36
N LEU A 271 2.39 20.82 14.31
CA LEU A 271 1.33 21.56 13.60
C LEU A 271 0.07 21.73 14.48
N GLU A 272 -0.30 20.73 15.27
CA GLU A 272 -1.41 20.80 16.23
C GLU A 272 -1.16 21.89 17.29
N GLU A 273 0.06 21.98 17.86
CA GLU A 273 0.47 23.04 18.79
C GLU A 273 0.43 24.44 18.17
N LEU A 274 0.61 24.54 16.86
CA LEU A 274 0.47 25.79 16.09
C LEU A 274 -0.97 26.07 15.65
N ASN A 275 -1.95 25.26 16.06
CA ASN A 275 -3.36 25.35 15.67
C ASN A 275 -3.60 25.32 14.15
N VAL A 276 -2.77 24.58 13.41
CA VAL A 276 -2.94 24.38 11.97
C VAL A 276 -4.09 23.40 11.73
N ASP A 277 -4.98 23.73 10.80
CA ASP A 277 -6.15 22.91 10.44
C ASP A 277 -5.70 21.66 9.67
N MET A 278 -5.97 20.47 10.22
CA MET A 278 -5.55 19.18 9.66
C MET A 278 -6.69 18.16 9.66
N LEU A 279 -6.61 17.19 8.75
CA LEU A 279 -7.46 15.99 8.81
C LEU A 279 -6.95 15.01 9.89
N PRO A 280 -7.79 14.04 10.33
CA PRO A 280 -7.34 12.98 11.25
C PRO A 280 -6.09 12.27 10.74
N PHE A 281 -5.19 11.91 11.66
CA PHE A 281 -3.88 11.35 11.38
C PHE A 281 -3.72 9.95 11.97
N GLU A 282 -3.23 9.00 11.18
CA GLU A 282 -2.97 7.62 11.66
C GLU A 282 -1.64 7.02 11.16
N THR A 283 -1.07 7.51 10.05
CA THR A 283 0.14 6.92 9.44
C THR A 283 1.15 7.98 8.99
N ASN A 284 1.96 7.68 7.98
CA ASN A 284 2.98 8.57 7.42
C ASN A 284 2.42 9.64 6.45
N GLN A 285 1.10 9.81 6.36
CA GLN A 285 0.45 10.79 5.51
C GLN A 285 -0.30 11.82 6.37
N ILE A 286 0.00 13.11 6.20
CA ILE A 286 -0.62 14.22 6.92
C ILE A 286 -1.30 15.14 5.92
N PHE A 287 -2.57 15.42 6.13
CA PHE A 287 -3.37 16.29 5.26
C PHE A 287 -3.65 17.60 5.98
N VAL A 288 -3.16 18.70 5.40
CA VAL A 288 -3.20 20.04 5.98
C VAL A 288 -4.07 20.94 5.12
N ARG A 289 -5.03 21.66 5.74
CA ARG A 289 -5.81 22.70 5.06
C ARG A 289 -5.09 24.03 5.19
N VAL A 290 -4.70 24.58 4.05
CA VAL A 290 -3.95 25.83 3.98
C VAL A 290 -4.70 26.86 3.14
N GLU A 291 -4.57 28.16 3.46
CA GLU A 291 -5.09 29.23 2.61
C GLU A 291 -4.42 29.20 1.24
N ASN A 292 -5.21 29.45 0.19
CA ASN A 292 -4.75 29.33 -1.20
C ASN A 292 -3.53 30.20 -1.51
N ARG A 293 -3.36 31.36 -0.85
CA ARG A 293 -2.19 32.24 -1.00
C ARG A 293 -0.85 31.60 -0.60
N PHE A 294 -0.86 30.56 0.22
CA PHE A 294 0.35 29.89 0.68
C PHE A 294 0.68 28.62 -0.08
N VAL A 295 -0.23 28.10 -0.91
CA VAL A 295 -0.09 26.79 -1.57
C VAL A 295 1.16 26.73 -2.43
N ASP A 296 1.40 27.70 -3.31
CA ASP A 296 2.53 27.67 -4.22
C ASP A 296 3.87 27.63 -3.47
N LYS A 297 3.97 28.42 -2.39
CA LYS A 297 5.17 28.43 -1.56
C LYS A 297 5.39 27.13 -0.80
N ILE A 298 4.32 26.51 -0.30
CA ILE A 298 4.37 25.21 0.38
C ILE A 298 4.79 24.13 -0.61
N VAL A 299 4.24 24.11 -1.83
CA VAL A 299 4.62 23.17 -2.89
C VAL A 299 6.09 23.37 -3.28
N GLU A 300 6.54 24.60 -3.45
CA GLU A 300 7.95 24.91 -3.79
C GLU A 300 8.93 24.44 -2.70
N ASP A 301 8.67 24.78 -1.43
CA ASP A 301 9.57 24.53 -0.32
C ASP A 301 9.57 23.06 0.13
N PHE A 302 8.45 22.38 0.07
CA PHE A 302 8.26 21.02 0.63
C PHE A 302 7.95 19.94 -0.41
N GLY A 303 7.65 20.32 -1.66
CA GLY A 303 7.31 19.38 -2.72
C GLY A 303 5.99 18.64 -2.52
N VAL A 304 5.14 19.07 -1.58
CA VAL A 304 3.87 18.40 -1.26
C VAL A 304 2.93 18.30 -2.47
N GLU A 305 2.01 17.34 -2.41
CA GLU A 305 0.96 17.20 -3.41
C GLU A 305 -0.30 17.97 -3.01
N ILE A 306 -0.93 18.64 -3.98
CA ILE A 306 -2.26 19.20 -3.81
C ILE A 306 -3.26 18.05 -3.84
N TRP A 307 -3.93 17.81 -2.71
CA TRP A 307 -4.91 16.73 -2.58
C TRP A 307 -6.32 17.15 -3.05
N ALA A 308 -6.78 18.30 -2.59
CA ALA A 308 -8.08 18.85 -2.98
C ALA A 308 -8.04 20.36 -2.96
N LYS A 309 -8.45 21.00 -4.07
CA LYS A 309 -8.59 22.44 -4.18
C LYS A 309 -9.96 22.89 -3.67
N GLY A 310 -10.00 23.94 -2.88
CA GLY A 310 -11.21 24.63 -2.47
C GLY A 310 -11.16 26.12 -2.83
N GLU A 311 -12.26 26.83 -2.61
CA GLU A 311 -12.36 28.26 -2.98
C GLU A 311 -11.41 29.15 -2.18
N GLU A 312 -11.31 28.96 -0.87
CA GLU A 312 -10.45 29.74 0.03
C GLU A 312 -9.25 28.95 0.53
N ARG A 313 -9.43 27.65 0.74
CA ARG A 313 -8.42 26.74 1.31
C ARG A 313 -8.24 25.51 0.45
N THR A 314 -7.01 25.06 0.35
CA THR A 314 -6.60 23.85 -0.36
C THR A 314 -6.08 22.83 0.64
N ILE A 315 -6.38 21.56 0.45
CA ILE A 315 -5.76 20.46 1.20
C ILE A 315 -4.49 20.05 0.48
N VAL A 316 -3.37 20.11 1.20
CA VAL A 316 -2.08 19.60 0.75
C VAL A 316 -1.68 18.37 1.56
N ARG A 317 -1.01 17.40 0.92
CA ARG A 317 -0.58 16.17 1.56
C ARG A 317 0.92 16.17 1.80
N PHE A 318 1.33 16.11 3.05
CA PHE A 318 2.69 15.81 3.46
C PHE A 318 2.87 14.31 3.64
N VAL A 319 3.89 13.73 3.04
CA VAL A 319 4.23 12.31 3.19
C VAL A 319 5.65 12.21 3.73
N THR A 320 5.79 11.57 4.89
CA THR A 320 7.10 11.23 5.45
C THR A 320 7.55 9.86 4.95
N SER A 321 8.84 9.61 4.97
CA SER A 321 9.45 8.38 4.49
C SER A 321 10.61 7.93 5.40
N PHE A 322 11.20 6.79 5.07
CA PHE A 322 12.39 6.30 5.76
C PHE A 322 13.59 7.27 5.69
N SER A 323 13.58 8.24 4.76
CA SER A 323 14.64 9.24 4.57
C SER A 323 14.33 10.60 5.19
N THR A 324 13.11 10.82 5.67
CA THR A 324 12.71 12.07 6.32
C THR A 324 13.49 12.26 7.63
N THR A 325 14.11 13.42 7.79
CA THR A 325 14.93 13.73 8.97
C THR A 325 14.19 14.66 9.95
N ILE A 326 14.65 14.70 11.19
CA ILE A 326 14.11 15.67 12.15
C ILE A 326 14.34 17.13 11.69
N LYS A 327 15.41 17.41 10.94
CA LYS A 327 15.67 18.75 10.38
C LYS A 327 14.62 19.14 9.35
N ASP A 328 14.12 18.18 8.57
CA ASP A 328 13.02 18.42 7.60
C ASP A 328 11.73 18.78 8.36
N VAL A 329 11.44 18.05 9.45
CA VAL A 329 10.28 18.32 10.31
C VAL A 329 10.40 19.69 10.95
N ASP A 330 11.55 20.01 11.57
CA ASP A 330 11.79 21.30 12.24
C ASP A 330 11.68 22.46 11.24
N PHE A 331 12.17 22.27 10.01
CA PHE A 331 12.05 23.26 8.95
C PHE A 331 10.59 23.52 8.56
N ALA A 332 9.78 22.46 8.46
CA ALA A 332 8.35 22.60 8.18
C ALA A 332 7.62 23.31 9.34
N LEU A 333 7.87 22.94 10.58
CA LEU A 333 7.26 23.57 11.74
C LEU A 333 7.63 25.05 11.86
N LYS A 334 8.89 25.40 11.61
CA LYS A 334 9.35 26.80 11.58
C LYS A 334 8.58 27.60 10.53
N PHE A 335 8.41 27.04 9.32
CA PHE A 335 7.66 27.68 8.24
C PHE A 335 6.21 27.98 8.66
N PHE A 336 5.49 26.99 9.21
CA PHE A 336 4.11 27.17 9.65
C PHE A 336 4.00 28.16 10.83
N LYS A 337 5.01 28.23 11.71
CA LYS A 337 5.07 29.22 12.77
C LYS A 337 5.24 30.66 12.25
N GLU A 338 5.89 30.84 11.10
CA GLU A 338 6.06 32.15 10.48
C GLU A 338 4.83 32.59 9.67
N LEU A 339 3.88 31.66 9.37
CA LEU A 339 2.61 31.97 8.70
C LEU A 339 1.51 32.42 9.66
N ASN A 340 1.56 31.99 10.94
CA ASN A 340 0.63 32.37 11.98
C ASN A 340 1.10 33.67 12.68
#